data_60c0976cfe508ddfe6e0aa4772191da6
#
_entry.id   60c0976cfe508ddfe6e0aa4772191da6
#
_cell.length_a   1.000
_cell.length_b   1.000
_cell.length_c   1.000
_cell.angle_alpha   90.00
_cell.angle_beta   90.00
_cell.angle_gamma   90.00
#
_symmetry.space_group_name_H-M   'P 1'
#
loop_
_entity.id
_entity.type
_entity.pdbx_description
1 polymer ?
#
loop_
_entity_poly.entity_id
_entity_poly.type
_entity_poly.pdbx_seq_one_letter_code
_entity_poly.pdbx_strand_id
1 'polypeptide(L)'
;MKLFGLIGEKLGHSLSPEIHNKVFKDNNIDGLYNLFSVKKDFENNIVESLKCLGVKGANVTIPYKEKVMDQLDIISHEAKAIGAVNTILKIGRA
;
A
#
# COMPACT_ATOMS: atom_id res chain seq x y z
N MET A 1 11.27 6.85 -11.87
CA MET A 1 10.69 7.11 -10.53
C MET A 1 9.85 5.93 -10.06
N LYS A 2 10.04 5.51 -8.82
CA LYS A 2 9.27 4.42 -8.22
C LYS A 2 8.13 5.00 -7.39
N LEU A 3 6.91 4.45 -7.55
CA LEU A 3 5.75 4.89 -6.80
C LEU A 3 5.49 3.98 -5.62
N PHE A 4 5.21 4.58 -4.48
CA PHE A 4 4.80 3.93 -3.25
C PHE A 4 3.62 4.69 -2.65
N GLY A 5 2.92 4.09 -1.71
CA GLY A 5 1.84 4.82 -1.09
C GLY A 5 1.19 4.14 0.10
N LEU A 6 0.25 4.87 0.69
CA LEU A 6 -0.61 4.40 1.77
C LEU A 6 -2.02 4.22 1.22
N ILE A 7 -2.58 3.04 1.44
CA ILE A 7 -3.92 2.67 1.02
C ILE A 7 -4.86 2.72 2.21
N GLY A 8 -5.94 3.42 2.09
CA GLY A 8 -6.99 3.50 3.09
C GLY A 8 -8.21 4.20 2.53
N GLU A 9 -9.21 4.46 3.36
CA GLU A 9 -10.44 5.13 2.91
C GLU A 9 -10.39 6.65 3.12
N LYS A 10 -9.96 7.08 4.30
CA LYS A 10 -9.92 8.50 4.66
C LYS A 10 -8.53 8.88 5.17
N LEU A 11 -7.69 9.36 4.27
CA LEU A 11 -6.27 9.58 4.54
C LEU A 11 -5.83 11.05 4.60
N GLY A 12 -6.78 12.00 4.59
CA GLY A 12 -6.51 13.41 4.38
C GLY A 12 -5.48 14.08 5.30
N HIS A 13 -5.19 13.52 6.46
CA HIS A 13 -4.29 14.11 7.46
C HIS A 13 -3.08 13.24 7.80
N SER A 14 -2.79 12.24 6.99
CA SER A 14 -1.62 11.38 7.24
C SER A 14 -0.31 12.13 6.98
N LEU A 15 0.66 11.95 7.87
CA LEU A 15 2.02 12.48 7.72
C LEU A 15 2.96 11.51 6.99
N SER A 16 2.47 10.33 6.60
CA SER A 16 3.28 9.30 5.94
C SER A 16 4.00 9.78 4.68
N PRO A 17 3.37 10.56 3.79
CA PRO A 17 4.10 11.07 2.61
C PRO A 17 5.30 11.92 2.97
N GLU A 18 5.17 12.82 3.94
CA GLU A 18 6.26 13.70 4.35
C GLU A 18 7.44 12.91 4.89
N ILE A 19 7.17 11.92 5.75
CA ILE A 19 8.18 11.08 6.37
C ILE A 19 8.89 10.23 5.33
N HIS A 20 8.15 9.50 4.50
CA HIS A 20 8.72 8.61 3.50
C HIS A 20 9.47 9.36 2.40
N ASN A 21 8.93 10.47 1.93
CA ASN A 21 9.58 11.26 0.89
C ASN A 21 10.89 11.89 1.38
N LYS A 22 10.94 12.28 2.65
CA LYS A 22 12.18 12.74 3.26
C LYS A 22 13.25 11.65 3.30
N VAL A 23 12.87 10.43 3.69
CA VAL A 23 13.77 9.27 3.72
C VAL A 23 14.29 8.98 2.31
N PHE A 24 13.44 9.02 1.31
CA PHE A 24 13.86 8.82 -0.08
C PHE A 24 14.88 9.86 -0.51
N LYS A 25 14.61 11.13 -0.23
CA LYS A 25 15.52 12.23 -0.58
C LYS A 25 16.86 12.10 0.14
N ASP A 26 16.84 11.81 1.44
CA ASP A 26 18.06 11.72 2.26
C ASP A 26 18.95 10.54 1.82
N ASN A 27 18.37 9.51 1.21
CA ASN A 27 19.08 8.32 0.77
C ASN A 27 19.26 8.25 -0.76
N ASN A 28 18.98 9.32 -1.47
CA ASN A 28 19.10 9.41 -2.93
C ASN A 28 18.27 8.34 -3.65
N ILE A 29 17.10 8.01 -3.13
CA ILE A 29 16.17 7.09 -3.75
C ILE A 29 15.21 7.88 -4.64
N ASP A 30 15.14 7.49 -5.91
CA ASP A 30 14.19 8.10 -6.87
C ASP A 30 12.80 7.49 -6.69
N GLY A 31 12.13 7.88 -5.62
CA GLY A 31 10.82 7.39 -5.26
C GLY A 31 9.89 8.49 -4.80
N LEU A 32 8.59 8.22 -4.90
CA LEU A 32 7.55 9.11 -4.44
C LEU A 32 6.52 8.31 -3.65
N TYR A 33 6.16 8.81 -2.47
CA TYR A 33 5.15 8.22 -1.60
C TYR A 33 3.91 9.10 -1.57
N ASN A 34 2.76 8.54 -1.90
CA ASN A 34 1.49 9.26 -1.96
C ASN A 34 0.42 8.61 -1.08
N LEU A 35 -0.65 9.35 -0.84
CA LEU A 35 -1.86 8.82 -0.24
C LEU A 35 -2.80 8.35 -1.35
N PHE A 36 -3.28 7.12 -1.24
CA PHE A 36 -4.28 6.57 -2.15
C PHE A 36 -5.55 6.30 -1.37
N SER A 37 -6.48 7.27 -1.38
CA SER A 37 -7.79 7.10 -0.76
C SER A 37 -8.69 6.30 -1.68
N VAL A 38 -9.02 5.09 -1.27
CA VAL A 38 -9.83 4.15 -2.06
C VAL A 38 -11.26 4.18 -1.54
N LYS A 39 -12.21 4.43 -2.43
CA LYS A 39 -13.63 4.35 -2.10
C LYS A 39 -14.02 2.91 -1.84
N LYS A 40 -14.94 2.70 -0.91
CA LYS A 40 -15.35 1.36 -0.51
C LYS A 40 -15.87 0.50 -1.68
N ASP A 41 -16.49 1.12 -2.66
CA ASP A 41 -16.98 0.44 -3.86
C ASP A 41 -15.88 -0.28 -4.64
N PHE A 42 -14.63 0.14 -4.48
CA PHE A 42 -13.48 -0.40 -5.20
C PHE A 42 -12.59 -1.29 -4.33
N GLU A 43 -13.03 -1.67 -3.14
CA GLU A 43 -12.20 -2.42 -2.19
C GLU A 43 -11.73 -3.78 -2.71
N ASN A 44 -12.43 -4.37 -3.66
CA ASN A 44 -12.05 -5.65 -4.25
C ASN A 44 -11.04 -5.54 -5.39
N ASN A 45 -10.68 -4.32 -5.78
CA ASN A 45 -9.81 -4.06 -6.93
C ASN A 45 -8.51 -3.33 -6.55
N ILE A 46 -8.16 -3.29 -5.27
CA ILE A 46 -7.02 -2.50 -4.78
C ILE A 46 -5.70 -2.98 -5.38
N VAL A 47 -5.38 -4.26 -5.25
CA VAL A 47 -4.09 -4.80 -5.73
C VAL A 47 -4.00 -4.72 -7.26
N GLU A 48 -5.06 -5.04 -7.96
CA GLU A 48 -5.10 -4.94 -9.42
C GLU A 48 -4.86 -3.50 -9.88
N SER A 49 -5.48 -2.54 -9.21
CA SER A 49 -5.30 -1.12 -9.51
C SER A 49 -3.86 -0.67 -9.28
N LEU A 50 -3.23 -1.12 -8.21
CA LEU A 50 -1.83 -0.82 -7.94
C LEU A 50 -0.90 -1.41 -9.01
N LYS A 51 -1.18 -2.63 -9.46
CA LYS A 51 -0.45 -3.24 -10.57
C LYS A 51 -0.61 -2.43 -11.85
N CYS A 52 -1.82 -2.01 -12.15
CA CYS A 52 -2.12 -1.21 -13.32
C CYS A 52 -1.36 0.11 -13.34
N LEU A 53 -1.22 0.76 -12.19
CA LEU A 53 -0.53 2.03 -12.05
C LEU A 53 0.99 1.90 -11.91
N GLY A 54 1.51 0.70 -11.81
CA GLY A 54 2.94 0.48 -11.64
C GLY A 54 3.48 0.83 -10.26
N VAL A 55 2.63 0.78 -9.23
CA VAL A 55 3.05 1.05 -7.85
C VAL A 55 3.94 -0.10 -7.36
N LYS A 56 5.10 0.22 -6.78
CA LYS A 56 6.09 -0.77 -6.36
C LYS A 56 5.79 -1.38 -4.99
N GLY A 57 5.24 -0.59 -4.10
CA GLY A 57 4.89 -1.06 -2.78
C GLY A 57 3.91 -0.12 -2.11
N ALA A 58 3.19 -0.63 -1.12
CA ALA A 58 2.19 0.16 -0.41
C ALA A 58 2.02 -0.34 1.03
N ASN A 59 1.75 0.60 1.93
CA ASN A 59 1.23 0.29 3.24
C ASN A 59 -0.30 0.32 3.16
N VAL A 60 -0.95 -0.48 3.97
CA VAL A 60 -2.41 -0.57 4.00
C VAL A 60 -2.91 -0.27 5.41
N THR A 61 -3.90 0.61 5.51
CA THR A 61 -4.55 0.91 6.78
C THR A 61 -6.04 0.56 6.72
N ILE A 62 -6.75 0.77 7.82
CA ILE A 62 -8.18 0.47 7.89
C ILE A 62 -8.95 1.25 6.81
N PRO A 63 -10.02 0.68 6.25
CA PRO A 63 -10.61 -0.63 6.57
C PRO A 63 -10.13 -1.79 5.69
N TYR A 64 -9.02 -1.64 4.97
CA TYR A 64 -8.64 -2.55 3.88
C TYR A 64 -7.57 -3.59 4.21
N LYS A 65 -7.05 -3.62 5.44
CA LYS A 65 -5.99 -4.57 5.82
C LYS A 65 -6.37 -6.04 5.62
N GLU A 66 -7.63 -6.39 5.86
CA GLU A 66 -8.13 -7.75 5.66
C GLU A 66 -8.53 -7.99 4.20
N LYS A 67 -9.15 -6.98 3.59
CA LYS A 67 -9.68 -7.07 2.23
C LYS A 67 -8.60 -7.38 1.19
N VAL A 68 -7.41 -6.79 1.34
CA VAL A 68 -6.33 -6.99 0.38
C VAL A 68 -5.74 -8.40 0.41
N MET A 69 -5.93 -9.15 1.49
CA MET A 69 -5.40 -10.53 1.59
C MET A 69 -5.87 -11.41 0.44
N ASP A 70 -7.15 -11.34 0.11
CA ASP A 70 -7.74 -12.17 -0.95
C ASP A 70 -7.25 -11.79 -2.35
N GLN A 71 -6.62 -10.63 -2.48
CA GLN A 71 -6.16 -10.09 -3.74
C GLN A 71 -4.66 -10.34 -4.00
N LEU A 72 -3.94 -10.85 -3.00
CA LEU A 72 -2.49 -11.04 -3.07
C LEU A 72 -2.12 -12.43 -3.57
N ASP A 73 -1.05 -12.52 -4.35
CA ASP A 73 -0.54 -13.79 -4.86
C ASP A 73 0.21 -14.57 -3.78
N ILE A 74 0.95 -13.88 -2.93
CA ILE A 74 1.76 -14.48 -1.87
C ILE A 74 1.52 -13.70 -0.58
N ILE A 75 1.21 -14.43 0.50
CA ILE A 75 0.98 -13.84 1.82
C ILE A 75 1.93 -14.50 2.82
N SER A 76 2.60 -13.69 3.65
CA SER A 76 3.49 -14.19 4.68
C SER A 76 2.74 -15.01 5.74
N HIS A 77 3.45 -15.89 6.44
CA HIS A 77 2.86 -16.67 7.54
C HIS A 77 2.31 -15.76 8.64
N GLU A 78 3.01 -14.69 8.94
CA GLU A 78 2.59 -13.72 9.96
C GLU A 78 1.27 -13.06 9.59
N ALA A 79 1.15 -12.61 8.35
CA ALA A 79 -0.08 -11.98 7.86
C ALA A 79 -1.25 -12.96 7.88
N LYS A 80 -1.03 -14.22 7.50
CA LYS A 80 -2.06 -15.26 7.57
C LYS A 80 -2.52 -15.53 9.00
N ALA A 81 -1.58 -15.60 9.94
CA ALA A 81 -1.88 -15.85 11.34
C ALA A 81 -2.69 -14.72 11.97
N ILE A 82 -2.37 -13.48 11.62
CA ILE A 82 -3.06 -12.29 12.12
C ILE A 82 -4.39 -12.06 11.41
N GLY A 83 -4.50 -12.49 10.14
CA GLY A 83 -5.67 -12.27 9.32
C GLY A 83 -5.74 -10.88 8.70
N ALA A 84 -4.60 -10.18 8.57
CA ALA A 84 -4.55 -8.84 8.00
C ALA A 84 -3.18 -8.57 7.38
N VAL A 85 -3.18 -7.70 6.37
CA VAL A 85 -1.96 -7.24 5.69
C VAL A 85 -1.83 -5.74 5.86
N ASN A 86 -0.66 -5.27 6.30
CA ASN A 86 -0.38 -3.84 6.42
C ASN A 86 0.72 -3.34 5.47
N THR A 87 1.40 -4.23 4.77
CA THR A 87 2.44 -3.86 3.81
C THR A 87 2.39 -4.80 2.60
N ILE A 88 2.38 -4.22 1.40
CA ILE A 88 2.42 -4.95 0.14
C ILE A 88 3.72 -4.56 -0.57
N LEU A 89 4.55 -5.55 -0.89
CA LEU A 89 5.83 -5.36 -1.58
C LEU A 89 5.78 -5.99 -2.96
N LYS A 90 6.47 -5.37 -3.92
CA LYS A 90 6.55 -5.84 -5.32
C LYS A 90 5.17 -6.18 -5.88
N ILE A 91 4.21 -5.40 -5.56
CA ILE A 91 2.77 -5.54 -5.74
C ILE A 91 2.33 -6.97 -6.07
N GLY A 92 1.60 -7.57 -5.12
CA GLY A 92 1.14 -8.95 -5.17
C GLY A 92 1.71 -9.82 -4.06
N ARG A 93 2.61 -9.30 -3.22
CA ARG A 93 3.24 -10.01 -2.10
C ARG A 93 3.07 -9.26 -0.80
N ALA A 94 2.91 -10.02 0.26
CA ALA A 94 2.84 -9.48 1.61
C ALA A 94 3.50 -10.41 2.63
#